data_4efeec09a8be91d5e6cc6cdbd63b902d
#
_entry.id   4efeec09a8be91d5e6cc6cdbd63b902d
#
_cell.length_a   1.000
_cell.length_b   1.000
_cell.length_c   1.000
_cell.angle_alpha   90.00
_cell.angle_beta   90.00
_cell.angle_gamma   90.00
#
_symmetry.space_group_name_H-M   'P 1'
#
loop_
_entity.id
_entity.type
_entity.pdbx_description
1 polymer ?
#
loop_
_entity_poly.entity_id
_entity_poly.type
_entity_poly.pdbx_seq_one_letter_code
_entity_poly.pdbx_strand_id
1 'polypeptide(L)'
;MNSKVSNSKVHLRGTIFGSTGLIGSHLKSYLGEDESFEQVFLPNRRESPAEEPDNLEPRHIDFDQLEQYPDLFKVDVIFICLGTTRKKAGSKAAFQKVDRDLVHRIAKLAKKYECQKLIVISSLGADASASNFYLKTKGEAEELVRQNGPEDVYFLRPSLLLGDRSEFRLGERIAQVLMPLLSFLMVGKLKQYQPIEGKVVARAMQILAKQAHADSVLLTNQIKALVEKNQ
;
A
#
# COMPACT_ATOMS: atom_id res chain seq x y z
N MET A 1 8.95 -7.84 -45.42
CA MET A 1 9.42 -8.44 -44.14
C MET A 1 8.64 -7.80 -42.99
N ASN A 2 7.54 -8.46 -42.59
CA ASN A 2 6.75 -7.97 -41.45
C ASN A 2 7.37 -8.51 -40.17
N SER A 3 8.07 -7.68 -39.45
CA SER A 3 8.46 -7.98 -38.06
C SER A 3 7.20 -7.94 -37.20
N LYS A 4 6.68 -9.12 -36.86
CA LYS A 4 5.72 -9.29 -35.77
C LYS A 4 6.40 -8.80 -34.48
N VAL A 5 6.03 -7.62 -34.00
CA VAL A 5 6.31 -7.21 -32.65
C VAL A 5 5.59 -8.22 -31.76
N SER A 6 6.33 -9.13 -31.17
CA SER A 6 5.86 -10.05 -30.15
C SER A 6 5.43 -9.19 -28.95
N ASN A 7 4.13 -9.06 -28.78
CA ASN A 7 3.54 -8.45 -27.58
C ASN A 7 3.70 -9.49 -26.45
N SER A 8 4.89 -9.63 -25.88
CA SER A 8 5.11 -10.47 -24.72
C SER A 8 4.27 -9.88 -23.59
N LYS A 9 3.20 -10.59 -23.18
CA LYS A 9 2.47 -10.26 -21.95
C LYS A 9 3.52 -10.14 -20.84
N VAL A 10 3.61 -8.99 -20.21
CA VAL A 10 4.47 -8.79 -19.03
C VAL A 10 3.82 -9.57 -17.90
N HIS A 11 4.47 -10.62 -17.45
CA HIS A 11 4.04 -11.42 -16.32
C HIS A 11 4.76 -10.90 -15.08
N LEU A 12 4.04 -10.23 -14.20
CA LEU A 12 4.57 -9.63 -12.97
C LEU A 12 4.46 -10.61 -11.82
N ARG A 13 5.48 -10.62 -10.98
CA ARG A 13 5.45 -11.24 -9.66
C ARG A 13 5.35 -10.16 -8.59
N GLY A 14 4.54 -10.40 -7.57
CA GLY A 14 4.32 -9.40 -6.52
C GLY A 14 4.27 -9.98 -5.11
N THR A 15 4.38 -9.09 -4.11
CA THR A 15 4.15 -9.42 -2.71
C THR A 15 3.29 -8.35 -2.06
N ILE A 16 2.22 -8.75 -1.34
CA ILE A 16 1.35 -7.82 -0.60
C ILE A 16 1.57 -8.01 0.90
N PHE A 17 2.35 -7.15 1.51
CA PHE A 17 2.42 -7.07 2.98
C PHE A 17 1.18 -6.33 3.52
N GLY A 18 0.35 -7.04 4.29
CA GLY A 18 -0.90 -6.52 4.83
C GLY A 18 -2.13 -6.78 3.97
N SER A 19 -2.16 -7.90 3.25
CA SER A 19 -3.26 -8.37 2.37
C SER A 19 -4.63 -8.51 3.05
N THR A 20 -4.67 -8.62 4.37
CA THR A 20 -5.93 -8.74 5.17
C THR A 20 -6.47 -7.38 5.66
N GLY A 21 -5.76 -6.28 5.40
CA GLY A 21 -6.20 -4.93 5.75
C GLY A 21 -7.20 -4.34 4.76
N LEU A 22 -7.79 -3.17 5.07
CA LEU A 22 -8.80 -2.51 4.23
C LEU A 22 -8.35 -2.33 2.77
N ILE A 23 -7.15 -1.77 2.54
CA ILE A 23 -6.63 -1.55 1.19
C ILE A 23 -6.10 -2.87 0.63
N GLY A 24 -5.34 -3.62 1.44
CA GLY A 24 -4.71 -4.86 1.01
C GLY A 24 -5.69 -5.95 0.56
N SER A 25 -6.88 -6.04 1.17
CA SER A 25 -7.92 -7.00 0.75
C SER A 25 -8.49 -6.65 -0.64
N HIS A 26 -8.74 -5.38 -0.92
CA HIS A 26 -9.16 -4.95 -2.26
C HIS A 26 -8.03 -5.14 -3.29
N LEU A 27 -6.78 -4.82 -2.91
CA LEU A 27 -5.64 -5.04 -3.80
C LEU A 27 -5.45 -6.53 -4.13
N LYS A 28 -5.58 -7.40 -3.12
CA LYS A 28 -5.56 -8.85 -3.30
C LYS A 28 -6.60 -9.30 -4.34
N SER A 29 -7.84 -8.85 -4.21
CA SER A 29 -8.89 -9.15 -5.18
C SER A 29 -8.53 -8.69 -6.60
N TYR A 30 -8.07 -7.44 -6.74
CA TYR A 30 -7.69 -6.91 -8.05
C TYR A 30 -6.50 -7.64 -8.70
N LEU A 31 -5.49 -8.04 -7.92
CA LEU A 31 -4.35 -8.77 -8.46
C LEU A 31 -4.69 -10.23 -8.74
N GLY A 32 -5.64 -10.82 -8.01
CA GLY A 32 -6.13 -12.17 -8.28
C GLY A 32 -6.89 -12.29 -9.60
N GLU A 33 -7.53 -11.21 -10.05
CA GLU A 33 -8.27 -11.12 -11.31
C GLU A 33 -7.41 -10.60 -12.49
N ASP A 34 -6.19 -10.13 -12.24
CA ASP A 34 -5.34 -9.49 -13.23
C ASP A 34 -4.34 -10.47 -13.85
N GLU A 35 -4.62 -10.92 -15.07
CA GLU A 35 -3.77 -11.86 -15.82
C GLU A 35 -2.32 -11.39 -16.03
N SER A 36 -2.01 -10.11 -15.79
CA SER A 36 -0.64 -9.62 -15.85
C SER A 36 0.19 -10.00 -14.62
N PHE A 37 -0.44 -10.55 -13.56
CA PHE A 37 0.25 -11.07 -12.39
C PHE A 37 0.25 -12.61 -12.42
N GLU A 38 1.41 -13.21 -12.62
CA GLU A 38 1.56 -14.68 -12.63
C GLU A 38 1.63 -15.27 -11.22
N GLN A 39 2.16 -14.51 -10.25
CA GLN A 39 2.29 -14.93 -8.86
C GLN A 39 2.29 -13.74 -7.92
N VAL A 40 1.48 -13.81 -6.85
CA VAL A 40 1.43 -12.80 -5.80
C VAL A 40 1.49 -13.47 -4.43
N PHE A 41 2.57 -13.26 -3.70
CA PHE A 41 2.74 -13.74 -2.33
C PHE A 41 1.93 -12.90 -1.34
N LEU A 42 1.27 -13.57 -0.40
CA LEU A 42 0.45 -12.97 0.64
C LEU A 42 0.98 -13.34 2.04
N PRO A 43 2.10 -12.72 2.50
CA PRO A 43 2.66 -13.03 3.81
C PRO A 43 1.71 -12.63 4.95
N ASN A 44 1.39 -13.58 5.81
CA ASN A 44 0.44 -13.46 6.91
C ASN A 44 1.01 -14.05 8.20
N ARG A 45 0.58 -13.51 9.37
CA ARG A 45 0.94 -14.04 10.71
C ARG A 45 0.16 -15.28 11.11
N ARG A 46 -0.92 -15.58 10.41
CA ARG A 46 -1.80 -16.72 10.67
C ARG A 46 -2.06 -17.43 9.36
N GLU A 47 -2.26 -18.72 9.43
CA GLU A 47 -2.71 -19.46 8.27
C GLU A 47 -4.05 -18.90 7.77
N SER A 48 -4.20 -18.83 6.45
CA SER A 48 -5.45 -18.46 5.81
C SER A 48 -6.13 -19.73 5.34
N PRO A 49 -7.29 -20.11 5.89
CA PRO A 49 -8.01 -21.29 5.43
C PRO A 49 -8.83 -21.01 4.15
N ALA A 50 -8.84 -19.78 3.65
CA ALA A 50 -9.60 -19.43 2.46
C ALA A 50 -8.90 -19.94 1.20
N GLU A 51 -9.68 -20.49 0.27
CA GLU A 51 -9.25 -20.73 -1.10
C GLU A 51 -9.00 -19.39 -1.78
N GLU A 52 -7.82 -19.25 -2.37
CA GLU A 52 -7.42 -18.06 -3.11
C GLU A 52 -7.33 -18.41 -4.61
N PRO A 53 -7.46 -17.44 -5.54
CA PRO A 53 -7.12 -17.62 -6.95
C PRO A 53 -5.72 -18.24 -7.15
N ASP A 54 -5.53 -19.01 -8.22
CA ASP A 54 -4.31 -19.79 -8.48
C ASP A 54 -3.01 -18.95 -8.47
N ASN A 55 -3.10 -17.69 -8.85
CA ASN A 55 -1.95 -16.78 -8.86
C ASN A 55 -1.69 -16.11 -7.49
N LEU A 56 -2.53 -16.33 -6.48
CA LEU A 56 -2.36 -15.78 -5.12
C LEU A 56 -1.86 -16.87 -4.17
N GLU A 57 -0.72 -16.62 -3.54
CA GLU A 57 -0.07 -17.60 -2.67
C GLU A 57 0.01 -17.12 -1.21
N PRO A 58 -0.89 -17.56 -0.32
CA PRO A 58 -0.79 -17.31 1.10
C PRO A 58 0.48 -17.92 1.70
N ARG A 59 1.21 -17.14 2.50
CA ARG A 59 2.42 -17.59 3.20
C ARG A 59 2.32 -17.29 4.68
N HIS A 60 2.29 -18.32 5.51
CA HIS A 60 2.46 -18.16 6.96
C HIS A 60 3.93 -17.89 7.27
N ILE A 61 4.23 -16.73 7.84
CA ILE A 61 5.61 -16.30 8.12
C ILE A 61 5.76 -15.67 9.50
N ASP A 62 6.98 -15.74 10.02
CA ASP A 62 7.41 -14.93 11.17
C ASP A 62 7.96 -13.59 10.67
N PHE A 63 7.25 -12.49 10.94
CA PHE A 63 7.67 -11.15 10.57
C PHE A 63 8.92 -10.66 11.32
N ASP A 64 9.27 -11.28 12.42
CA ASP A 64 10.53 -10.98 13.13
C ASP A 64 11.73 -11.66 12.45
N GLN A 65 11.50 -12.58 11.48
CA GLN A 65 12.52 -13.34 10.75
C GLN A 65 12.40 -13.20 9.21
N LEU A 66 12.06 -12.03 8.69
CA LEU A 66 11.81 -11.78 7.26
C LEU A 66 12.97 -12.23 6.34
N GLU A 67 14.20 -12.20 6.85
CA GLU A 67 15.41 -12.58 6.11
C GLU A 67 15.44 -14.07 5.73
N GLN A 68 14.62 -14.90 6.38
CA GLN A 68 14.48 -16.32 6.08
C GLN A 68 13.55 -16.60 4.87
N TYR A 69 12.87 -15.56 4.35
CA TYR A 69 11.90 -15.66 3.27
C TYR A 69 12.32 -14.83 2.04
N PRO A 70 13.46 -15.14 1.40
CA PRO A 70 13.99 -14.33 0.29
C PRO A 70 13.09 -14.32 -0.96
N ASP A 71 12.27 -15.33 -1.16
CA ASP A 71 11.31 -15.46 -2.24
C ASP A 71 10.26 -14.34 -2.23
N LEU A 72 9.87 -13.86 -1.06
CA LEU A 72 8.94 -12.73 -0.90
C LEU A 72 9.49 -11.40 -1.44
N PHE A 73 10.79 -11.32 -1.68
CA PHE A 73 11.48 -10.10 -2.11
C PHE A 73 12.08 -10.20 -3.52
N LYS A 74 12.20 -11.43 -4.07
CA LYS A 74 12.63 -11.69 -5.45
C LYS A 74 11.45 -11.59 -6.41
N VAL A 75 10.83 -10.42 -6.44
CA VAL A 75 9.61 -10.09 -7.20
C VAL A 75 9.77 -8.74 -7.88
N ASP A 76 8.93 -8.46 -8.87
CA ASP A 76 8.97 -7.19 -9.62
C ASP A 76 8.44 -6.03 -8.79
N VAL A 77 7.41 -6.27 -7.96
CA VAL A 77 6.76 -5.24 -7.16
C VAL A 77 6.39 -5.73 -5.76
N ILE A 78 6.64 -4.89 -4.76
CA ILE A 78 6.19 -5.09 -3.39
C ILE A 78 5.21 -4.00 -3.00
N PHE A 79 4.07 -4.41 -2.46
CA PHE A 79 3.03 -3.54 -1.92
C PHE A 79 3.07 -3.58 -0.40
N ILE A 80 3.21 -2.41 0.23
CA ILE A 80 3.17 -2.28 1.69
C ILE A 80 1.84 -1.62 2.09
N CYS A 81 0.86 -2.45 2.43
CA CYS A 81 -0.45 -2.06 2.96
C CYS A 81 -0.51 -2.19 4.49
N LEU A 82 0.66 -2.26 5.15
CA LEU A 82 0.76 -2.36 6.59
C LEU A 82 0.33 -1.06 7.26
N GLY A 83 -0.29 -1.21 8.42
CA GLY A 83 -0.64 -0.11 9.29
C GLY A 83 -1.43 -0.62 10.47
N THR A 84 -1.17 -0.05 11.64
CA THR A 84 -1.90 -0.34 12.84
C THR A 84 -2.48 0.94 13.45
N THR A 85 -3.23 0.82 14.52
CA THR A 85 -3.69 1.97 15.30
C THR A 85 -2.97 1.98 16.64
N ARG A 86 -2.80 3.15 17.25
CA ARG A 86 -2.24 3.22 18.62
C ARG A 86 -3.01 2.32 19.60
N LYS A 87 -4.33 2.26 19.47
CA LYS A 87 -5.19 1.41 20.31
C LYS A 87 -4.87 -0.07 20.09
N LYS A 88 -4.71 -0.51 18.84
CA LYS A 88 -4.40 -1.91 18.50
C LYS A 88 -2.95 -2.27 18.85
N ALA A 89 -2.03 -1.36 18.66
CA ALA A 89 -0.62 -1.56 18.99
C ALA A 89 -0.37 -1.59 20.51
N GLY A 90 -1.21 -0.92 21.31
CA GLY A 90 -1.10 -0.84 22.77
C GLY A 90 -0.08 0.18 23.27
N SER A 91 0.98 0.47 22.52
CA SER A 91 2.01 1.45 22.88
C SER A 91 2.54 2.22 21.68
N LYS A 92 3.24 3.35 21.92
CA LYS A 92 3.94 4.09 20.87
C LYS A 92 5.06 3.26 20.24
N ALA A 93 5.82 2.53 21.03
CA ALA A 93 6.90 1.68 20.56
C ALA A 93 6.38 0.54 19.66
N ALA A 94 5.32 -0.15 20.06
CA ALA A 94 4.70 -1.19 19.27
C ALA A 94 4.07 -0.64 17.97
N PHE A 95 3.56 0.60 17.99
CA PHE A 95 3.11 1.28 16.78
C PHE A 95 4.28 1.54 15.82
N GLN A 96 5.40 2.11 16.31
CA GLN A 96 6.61 2.36 15.50
C GLN A 96 7.20 1.07 14.94
N LYS A 97 7.21 -0.02 15.73
CA LYS A 97 7.69 -1.34 15.26
C LYS A 97 6.96 -1.79 13.97
N VAL A 98 5.65 -1.50 13.84
CA VAL A 98 4.87 -1.91 12.65
C VAL A 98 4.91 -0.85 11.55
N ASP A 99 4.62 0.42 11.89
CA ASP A 99 4.36 1.48 10.90
C ASP A 99 5.62 2.18 10.40
N ARG A 100 6.79 1.95 11.04
CA ARG A 100 8.09 2.48 10.62
C ARG A 100 9.13 1.37 10.43
N ASP A 101 9.43 0.61 11.50
CA ASP A 101 10.60 -0.27 11.52
C ASP A 101 10.42 -1.48 10.60
N LEU A 102 9.21 -2.09 10.60
CA LEU A 102 8.89 -3.19 9.69
C LEU A 102 8.84 -2.71 8.23
N VAL A 103 8.26 -1.54 7.96
CA VAL A 103 8.22 -0.93 6.62
C VAL A 103 9.65 -0.69 6.11
N HIS A 104 10.52 -0.12 6.93
CA HIS A 104 11.94 0.08 6.62
C HIS A 104 12.66 -1.24 6.33
N ARG A 105 12.45 -2.27 7.18
CA ARG A 105 13.08 -3.58 7.00
C ARG A 105 12.66 -4.24 5.68
N ILE A 106 11.37 -4.16 5.33
CA ILE A 106 10.86 -4.63 4.04
C ILE A 106 11.55 -3.89 2.89
N ALA A 107 11.67 -2.57 2.96
CA ALA A 107 12.33 -1.77 1.92
C ALA A 107 13.82 -2.15 1.74
N LYS A 108 14.55 -2.38 2.84
CA LYS A 108 15.95 -2.86 2.78
C LYS A 108 16.07 -4.22 2.11
N LEU A 109 15.17 -5.15 2.43
CA LEU A 109 15.16 -6.47 1.82
C LEU A 109 14.74 -6.40 0.34
N ALA A 110 13.76 -5.54 -0.01
CA ALA A 110 13.40 -5.27 -1.39
C ALA A 110 14.62 -4.82 -2.23
N LYS A 111 15.40 -3.87 -1.73
CA LYS A 111 16.65 -3.42 -2.37
C LYS A 111 17.69 -4.53 -2.45
N LYS A 112 17.90 -5.27 -1.36
CA LYS A 112 18.87 -6.37 -1.30
C LYS A 112 18.60 -7.47 -2.33
N TYR A 113 17.33 -7.75 -2.61
CA TYR A 113 16.90 -8.78 -3.54
C TYR A 113 16.47 -8.21 -4.90
N GLU A 114 16.84 -6.97 -5.20
CA GLU A 114 16.67 -6.30 -6.49
C GLU A 114 15.21 -6.19 -6.96
N CYS A 115 14.27 -6.12 -6.00
CA CYS A 115 12.88 -5.78 -6.32
C CYS A 115 12.86 -4.41 -7.00
N GLN A 116 12.21 -4.32 -8.15
CA GLN A 116 12.27 -3.12 -8.98
C GLN A 116 11.42 -1.99 -8.41
N LYS A 117 10.24 -2.31 -7.85
CA LYS A 117 9.24 -1.32 -7.47
C LYS A 117 8.67 -1.55 -6.07
N LEU A 118 8.52 -0.46 -5.32
CA LEU A 118 7.91 -0.47 -4.00
C LEU A 118 6.75 0.53 -3.93
N ILE A 119 5.56 0.07 -3.54
CA ILE A 119 4.36 0.90 -3.43
C ILE A 119 3.85 0.85 -2.00
N VAL A 120 3.89 2.00 -1.31
CA VAL A 120 3.70 2.10 0.14
C VAL A 120 2.49 2.95 0.48
N ILE A 121 1.64 2.45 1.37
CA ILE A 121 0.57 3.26 1.96
C ILE A 121 1.13 4.09 3.11
N SER A 122 1.06 5.40 2.93
CA SER A 122 1.40 6.41 3.92
C SER A 122 0.13 7.15 4.41
N SER A 123 0.23 8.42 4.71
CA SER A 123 -0.88 9.25 5.17
C SER A 123 -0.72 10.69 4.70
N LEU A 124 -1.83 11.35 4.39
CA LEU A 124 -1.83 12.80 4.18
C LEU A 124 -1.21 13.50 5.40
N GLY A 125 -0.26 14.41 5.15
CA GLY A 125 0.48 15.12 6.19
C GLY A 125 1.63 14.33 6.82
N ALA A 126 2.04 13.18 6.27
CA ALA A 126 3.23 12.46 6.72
C ALA A 126 4.47 13.36 6.59
N ASP A 127 5.17 13.58 7.72
CA ASP A 127 6.33 14.47 7.83
C ASP A 127 7.15 14.07 9.06
N ALA A 128 8.44 13.77 8.88
CA ALA A 128 9.33 13.37 9.97
C ALA A 128 9.54 14.45 11.03
N SER A 129 9.31 15.73 10.68
CA SER A 129 9.37 16.88 11.58
C SER A 129 8.05 17.17 12.30
N ALA A 130 6.94 16.48 11.95
CA ALA A 130 5.63 16.74 12.52
C ALA A 130 5.60 16.57 14.04
N SER A 131 4.89 17.47 14.73
CA SER A 131 4.63 17.36 16.17
C SER A 131 3.65 16.22 16.50
N ASN A 132 2.76 15.89 15.57
CA ASN A 132 1.84 14.77 15.70
C ASN A 132 2.60 13.45 15.56
N PHE A 133 2.56 12.62 16.59
CA PHE A 133 3.27 11.34 16.67
C PHE A 133 2.98 10.40 15.47
N TYR A 134 1.71 10.30 15.03
CA TYR A 134 1.32 9.44 13.91
C TYR A 134 1.94 9.94 12.60
N LEU A 135 1.78 11.21 12.29
CA LEU A 135 2.31 11.84 11.07
C LEU A 135 3.83 11.81 11.05
N LYS A 136 4.46 12.05 12.21
CA LYS A 136 5.91 11.92 12.37
C LYS A 136 6.38 10.51 12.06
N THR A 137 5.75 9.48 12.65
CA THR A 137 6.15 8.09 12.40
C THR A 137 6.00 7.70 10.93
N LYS A 138 4.93 8.16 10.25
CA LYS A 138 4.75 7.93 8.81
C LYS A 138 5.80 8.68 7.97
N GLY A 139 6.13 9.91 8.32
CA GLY A 139 7.20 10.68 7.66
C GLY A 139 8.57 10.01 7.84
N GLU A 140 8.92 9.60 9.07
CA GLU A 140 10.15 8.85 9.35
C GLU A 140 10.22 7.56 8.52
N ALA A 141 9.10 6.82 8.39
CA ALA A 141 9.05 5.62 7.57
C ALA A 141 9.35 5.91 6.09
N GLU A 142 8.74 6.97 5.52
CA GLU A 142 8.99 7.37 4.13
C GLU A 142 10.47 7.76 3.90
N GLU A 143 11.08 8.51 4.82
CA GLU A 143 12.50 8.87 4.71
C GLU A 143 13.40 7.64 4.74
N LEU A 144 13.16 6.71 5.66
CA LEU A 144 13.92 5.46 5.75
C LEU A 144 13.76 4.59 4.50
N VAL A 145 12.56 4.56 3.91
CA VAL A 145 12.31 3.84 2.65
C VAL A 145 13.06 4.49 1.50
N ARG A 146 13.04 5.83 1.35
CA ARG A 146 13.79 6.54 0.30
C ARG A 146 15.28 6.31 0.39
N GLN A 147 15.84 6.29 1.60
CA GLN A 147 17.27 6.11 1.84
C GLN A 147 17.74 4.68 1.59
N ASN A 148 16.90 3.68 1.89
CA ASN A 148 17.34 2.29 2.00
C ASN A 148 16.57 1.32 1.07
N GLY A 149 15.51 1.77 0.39
CA GLY A 149 14.69 0.98 -0.53
C GLY A 149 15.19 0.98 -1.96
N PRO A 150 14.43 0.36 -2.89
CA PRO A 150 14.62 0.48 -4.33
C PRO A 150 14.53 1.95 -4.80
N GLU A 151 14.96 2.22 -6.03
CA GLU A 151 14.86 3.58 -6.60
C GLU A 151 13.43 3.94 -7.01
N ASP A 152 12.67 2.98 -7.57
CA ASP A 152 11.27 3.21 -7.98
C ASP A 152 10.32 2.98 -6.82
N VAL A 153 10.06 4.04 -6.05
CA VAL A 153 9.20 4.01 -4.86
C VAL A 153 8.06 5.00 -4.99
N TYR A 154 6.82 4.51 -4.72
CA TYR A 154 5.62 5.34 -4.66
C TYR A 154 5.01 5.34 -3.26
N PHE A 155 4.70 6.53 -2.75
CA PHE A 155 3.95 6.71 -1.50
C PHE A 155 2.56 7.24 -1.80
N LEU A 156 1.54 6.45 -1.47
CA LEU A 156 0.16 6.93 -1.51
C LEU A 156 -0.19 7.51 -0.15
N ARG A 157 -0.50 8.80 -0.14
CA ARG A 157 -0.90 9.56 1.06
C ARG A 157 -2.41 9.84 1.04
N PRO A 158 -3.26 8.83 1.27
CA PRO A 158 -4.70 9.05 1.36
C PRO A 158 -5.03 9.94 2.57
N SER A 159 -6.12 10.68 2.45
CA SER A 159 -6.79 11.37 3.55
C SER A 159 -7.59 10.37 4.40
N LEU A 160 -8.80 10.73 4.83
CA LEU A 160 -9.70 9.83 5.54
C LEU A 160 -10.12 8.65 4.64
N LEU A 161 -9.76 7.44 5.04
CA LEU A 161 -10.15 6.21 4.35
C LEU A 161 -11.58 5.82 4.71
N LEU A 162 -12.40 5.61 3.68
CA LEU A 162 -13.74 5.04 3.79
C LEU A 162 -13.71 3.55 3.44
N GLY A 163 -14.54 2.75 4.13
CA GLY A 163 -14.71 1.32 3.87
C GLY A 163 -15.06 0.55 5.15
N ASP A 164 -15.59 -0.66 4.96
CA ASP A 164 -15.95 -1.55 6.05
C ASP A 164 -14.69 -2.11 6.71
N ARG A 165 -14.42 -1.60 7.90
CA ARG A 165 -13.44 -2.21 8.82
C ARG A 165 -14.21 -2.86 9.95
N SER A 166 -13.85 -4.08 10.30
CA SER A 166 -14.37 -4.78 11.47
C SER A 166 -14.09 -4.04 12.82
N GLU A 167 -13.27 -2.98 12.77
CA GLU A 167 -12.91 -2.18 13.94
C GLU A 167 -13.09 -0.67 13.65
N PHE A 168 -14.16 -0.10 14.16
CA PHE A 168 -14.48 1.33 14.05
C PHE A 168 -13.64 2.18 15.03
N ARG A 169 -13.05 3.26 14.52
CA ARG A 169 -12.56 4.36 15.36
C ARG A 169 -13.75 5.27 15.71
N LEU A 170 -14.10 5.43 17.00
CA LEU A 170 -15.27 6.21 17.42
C LEU A 170 -15.29 7.65 16.86
N GLY A 171 -14.12 8.32 16.73
CA GLY A 171 -14.00 9.63 16.11
C GLY A 171 -14.17 9.64 14.59
N GLU A 172 -13.92 8.49 13.93
CA GLU A 172 -14.08 8.35 12.47
C GLU A 172 -15.55 8.23 12.05
N ARG A 173 -16.45 7.73 12.93
CA ARG A 173 -17.90 7.67 12.62
C ARG A 173 -18.51 9.04 12.37
N ILE A 174 -18.17 10.03 13.19
CA ILE A 174 -18.66 11.40 13.04
C ILE A 174 -18.05 12.02 11.76
N ALA A 175 -16.75 11.82 11.54
CA ALA A 175 -16.07 12.27 10.34
C ALA A 175 -16.60 11.55 9.08
N GLN A 176 -16.87 10.25 9.13
CA GLN A 176 -17.43 9.48 7.99
C GLN A 176 -18.83 9.94 7.60
N VAL A 177 -19.65 10.43 8.54
CA VAL A 177 -21.00 10.92 8.26
C VAL A 177 -21.00 12.39 7.82
N LEU A 178 -20.19 13.24 8.43
CA LEU A 178 -20.15 14.69 8.15
C LEU A 178 -19.24 15.05 6.98
N MET A 179 -18.09 14.36 6.80
CA MET A 179 -17.13 14.68 5.74
C MET A 179 -17.66 14.44 4.31
N PRO A 180 -18.44 13.40 3.99
CA PRO A 180 -19.06 13.28 2.68
C PRO A 180 -20.00 14.44 2.34
N LEU A 181 -20.75 14.94 3.36
CA LEU A 181 -21.66 16.09 3.20
C LEU A 181 -20.90 17.39 2.93
N LEU A 182 -19.69 17.54 3.46
CA LEU A 182 -18.83 18.70 3.25
C LEU A 182 -17.86 18.57 2.07
N SER A 183 -17.72 17.37 1.53
CA SER A 183 -16.72 17.08 0.49
C SER A 183 -16.97 17.83 -0.82
N PHE A 184 -18.25 18.17 -1.14
CA PHE A 184 -18.58 18.98 -2.31
C PHE A 184 -18.07 20.42 -2.23
N LEU A 185 -17.84 20.94 -1.01
CA LEU A 185 -17.23 22.26 -0.77
C LEU A 185 -15.70 22.24 -0.90
N MET A 186 -15.09 21.06 -0.91
CA MET A 186 -13.63 20.92 -1.02
C MET A 186 -13.19 20.98 -2.48
N VAL A 187 -13.02 22.21 -3.01
CA VAL A 187 -12.55 22.48 -4.38
C VAL A 187 -11.09 22.93 -4.40
N GLY A 188 -10.45 22.91 -5.55
CA GLY A 188 -9.06 23.34 -5.73
C GLY A 188 -8.08 22.59 -4.81
N LYS A 189 -7.26 23.29 -4.05
CA LYS A 189 -6.26 22.71 -3.13
C LYS A 189 -6.87 21.88 -1.99
N LEU A 190 -8.16 22.07 -1.67
CA LEU A 190 -8.83 21.31 -0.61
C LEU A 190 -9.23 19.91 -1.05
N LYS A 191 -9.23 19.58 -2.32
CA LYS A 191 -9.55 18.22 -2.84
C LYS A 191 -8.69 17.12 -2.22
N GLN A 192 -7.46 17.40 -1.82
CA GLN A 192 -6.57 16.44 -1.16
C GLN A 192 -7.10 15.94 0.19
N TYR A 193 -8.00 16.67 0.85
CA TYR A 193 -8.62 16.33 2.14
C TYR A 193 -9.93 15.56 1.98
N GLN A 194 -10.46 15.43 0.77
CA GLN A 194 -11.68 14.64 0.52
C GLN A 194 -11.48 13.19 0.94
N PRO A 195 -12.47 12.57 1.58
CA PRO A 195 -12.43 11.14 1.88
C PRO A 195 -12.24 10.30 0.62
N ILE A 196 -11.59 9.14 0.77
CA ILE A 196 -11.31 8.21 -0.32
C ILE A 196 -11.60 6.78 0.11
N GLU A 197 -12.22 6.00 -0.77
CA GLU A 197 -12.49 4.59 -0.51
C GLU A 197 -11.22 3.74 -0.63
N GLY A 198 -11.09 2.72 0.23
CA GLY A 198 -9.95 1.81 0.21
C GLY A 198 -9.76 1.11 -1.14
N LYS A 199 -10.88 0.78 -1.83
CA LYS A 199 -10.84 0.18 -3.17
C LYS A 199 -10.23 1.10 -4.23
N VAL A 200 -10.43 2.43 -4.14
CA VAL A 200 -9.82 3.40 -5.09
C VAL A 200 -8.30 3.48 -4.87
N VAL A 201 -7.85 3.46 -3.60
CA VAL A 201 -6.43 3.43 -3.29
C VAL A 201 -5.78 2.12 -3.78
N ALA A 202 -6.44 0.98 -3.57
CA ALA A 202 -5.98 -0.32 -4.06
C ALA A 202 -5.88 -0.36 -5.60
N ARG A 203 -6.86 0.21 -6.31
CA ARG A 203 -6.82 0.31 -7.77
C ARG A 203 -5.65 1.16 -8.26
N ALA A 204 -5.37 2.28 -7.60
CA ALA A 204 -4.21 3.11 -7.91
C ALA A 204 -2.89 2.34 -7.70
N MET A 205 -2.77 1.52 -6.64
CA MET A 205 -1.60 0.68 -6.41
C MET A 205 -1.41 -0.34 -7.55
N GLN A 206 -2.48 -0.99 -8.00
CA GLN A 206 -2.43 -1.92 -9.14
C GLN A 206 -1.98 -1.21 -10.43
N ILE A 207 -2.46 -0.01 -10.70
CA ILE A 207 -2.07 0.80 -11.87
C ILE A 207 -0.57 1.14 -11.80
N LEU A 208 -0.10 1.63 -10.64
CA LEU A 208 1.32 1.99 -10.42
C LEU A 208 2.27 0.79 -10.55
N ALA A 209 1.81 -0.41 -10.26
CA ALA A 209 2.61 -1.62 -10.47
C ALA A 209 2.98 -1.83 -11.94
N LYS A 210 2.06 -1.50 -12.85
CA LYS A 210 2.19 -1.76 -14.29
C LYS A 210 2.76 -0.59 -15.09
N GLN A 211 2.73 0.63 -14.56
CA GLN A 211 3.22 1.82 -15.25
C GLN A 211 3.97 2.77 -14.31
N ALA A 212 4.88 3.55 -14.88
CA ALA A 212 5.56 4.61 -14.15
C ALA A 212 4.63 5.82 -13.98
N HIS A 213 4.85 6.59 -12.92
CA HIS A 213 4.18 7.85 -12.65
C HIS A 213 5.24 8.93 -12.36
N ALA A 214 4.96 10.18 -12.79
CA ALA A 214 5.92 11.28 -12.63
C ALA A 214 6.17 11.64 -11.17
N ASP A 215 5.11 11.60 -10.34
CA ASP A 215 5.21 11.89 -8.91
C ASP A 215 5.42 10.61 -8.12
N SER A 216 6.43 10.60 -7.25
CA SER A 216 6.67 9.51 -6.29
C SER A 216 5.76 9.59 -5.05
N VAL A 217 5.07 10.71 -4.83
CA VAL A 217 4.10 10.90 -3.74
C VAL A 217 2.76 11.31 -4.33
N LEU A 218 1.73 10.50 -4.09
CA LEU A 218 0.38 10.77 -4.58
C LEU A 218 -0.56 11.10 -3.42
N LEU A 219 -1.14 12.31 -3.46
CA LEU A 219 -2.19 12.73 -2.55
C LEU A 219 -3.56 12.22 -3.02
N THR A 220 -4.59 12.32 -2.19
CA THR A 220 -5.95 11.84 -2.48
C THR A 220 -6.48 12.24 -3.85
N ASN A 221 -6.33 13.50 -4.23
CA ASN A 221 -6.80 14.00 -5.53
C ASN A 221 -6.02 13.39 -6.70
N GLN A 222 -4.71 13.18 -6.56
CA GLN A 222 -3.86 12.54 -7.57
C GLN A 222 -4.17 11.03 -7.67
N ILE A 223 -4.41 10.36 -6.54
CA ILE A 223 -4.85 8.95 -6.50
C ILE A 223 -6.17 8.78 -7.27
N LYS A 224 -7.17 9.64 -7.02
CA LYS A 224 -8.45 9.63 -7.74
C LYS A 224 -8.27 9.86 -9.24
N ALA A 225 -7.52 10.91 -9.62
CA ALA A 225 -7.25 11.24 -11.01
C ALA A 225 -6.52 10.13 -11.77
N LEU A 226 -5.57 9.44 -11.10
CA LEU A 226 -4.87 8.29 -11.68
C LEU A 226 -5.84 7.15 -12.02
N VAL A 227 -6.79 6.85 -11.13
CA VAL A 227 -7.79 5.80 -11.34
C VAL A 227 -8.79 6.21 -12.43
N GLU A 228 -9.30 7.44 -12.41
CA GLU A 228 -10.24 7.97 -13.41
C GLU A 228 -9.65 7.93 -14.84
N LYS A 229 -8.35 8.22 -14.98
CA LYS A 229 -7.66 8.19 -16.28
C LYS A 229 -7.48 6.77 -16.86
N ASN A 230 -7.55 5.74 -16.01
CA ASN A 230 -7.29 4.34 -16.38
C ASN A 230 -8.55 3.45 -16.28
N GLN A 231 -9.74 4.04 -16.23
CA GLN A 231 -11.04 3.38 -16.40
C GLN A 231 -11.41 3.32 -17.88
#